data_d2fbed9675c17473eb57cae865467dbc
#
_entry.id   d2fbed9675c17473eb57cae865467dbc
#
_cell.length_a   1.000
_cell.length_b   1.000
_cell.length_c   1.000
_cell.angle_alpha   90.00
_cell.angle_beta   90.00
_cell.angle_gamma   90.00
#
_symmetry.space_group_name_H-M   'P 1'
#
loop_
_entity.id
_entity.type
_entity.pdbx_description
1 polymer ?
#
loop_
_entity_poly.entity_id
_entity_poly.type
_entity_poly.pdbx_seq_one_letter_code
_entity_poly.pdbx_strand_id
1 'polypeptide(L)'
;VTGSYIKGSATDGSSPVQIIGRETIEDLGATTIADITRNISVNNGSENNPDSFQSGSTQGLSNVNLRGLGLSSTLVLVDGKRNTVAAATANDGSVFVDTNSIPVIALERVEVLTEGAASVYGSDAVAGVVNYILRRDFTGAEVVVSQQEADLGSQTDNRAGFIVGTEIGNNNFVLAYSKLDRSPIPGTAISQYNQFGSSGFGNSFLVFPP
;
A
#
# COMPACT_ATOMS: atom_id res chain seq x y z
N VAL A 1 17.62 -9.02 -4.00
CA VAL A 1 16.63 -9.28 -5.06
C VAL A 1 15.61 -10.26 -4.52
N THR A 2 14.34 -9.91 -4.66
CA THR A 2 13.21 -10.77 -4.24
C THR A 2 13.16 -12.03 -5.14
N GLY A 3 12.84 -13.18 -4.56
CA GLY A 3 12.68 -14.44 -5.29
C GLY A 3 13.93 -15.31 -5.36
N SER A 4 15.06 -14.89 -4.81
CA SER A 4 16.27 -15.70 -4.74
C SER A 4 17.04 -15.48 -3.46
N TYR A 5 17.54 -16.55 -2.86
CA TYR A 5 18.52 -16.47 -1.77
C TYR A 5 19.95 -16.22 -2.30
N ILE A 6 20.14 -16.32 -3.61
CA ILE A 6 21.43 -16.06 -4.26
C ILE A 6 21.46 -14.57 -4.64
N LYS A 7 22.53 -13.87 -4.27
CA LYS A 7 22.74 -12.47 -4.67
C LYS A 7 22.95 -12.42 -6.18
N GLY A 8 22.07 -11.70 -6.87
CA GLY A 8 22.12 -11.52 -8.33
C GLY A 8 21.37 -10.27 -8.75
N SER A 9 21.39 -9.96 -10.03
CA SER A 9 20.59 -8.88 -10.61
C SER A 9 19.11 -9.26 -10.65
N ALA A 10 18.22 -8.27 -10.57
CA ALA A 10 16.78 -8.47 -10.70
C ALA A 10 16.37 -9.02 -12.08
N THR A 11 17.21 -8.81 -13.09
CA THR A 11 17.01 -9.24 -14.47
C THR A 11 17.59 -10.64 -14.77
N ASP A 12 18.46 -11.15 -13.89
CA ASP A 12 19.16 -12.43 -14.11
C ASP A 12 18.42 -13.63 -13.51
N GLY A 13 17.26 -13.39 -12.88
CA GLY A 13 16.42 -14.43 -12.31
C GLY A 13 15.58 -15.15 -13.36
N SER A 14 15.23 -16.42 -13.11
CA SER A 14 14.30 -17.19 -13.94
C SER A 14 12.89 -16.61 -13.97
N SER A 15 12.57 -15.70 -13.05
CA SER A 15 11.27 -15.00 -12.96
C SER A 15 11.51 -13.50 -12.93
N PRO A 16 10.90 -12.74 -13.84
CA PRO A 16 11.06 -11.29 -13.90
C PRO A 16 10.49 -10.64 -12.62
N VAL A 17 11.26 -9.72 -12.06
CA VAL A 17 10.85 -8.89 -10.93
C VAL A 17 10.54 -7.49 -11.46
N GLN A 18 9.32 -7.03 -11.27
CA GLN A 18 8.96 -5.64 -11.53
C GLN A 18 9.51 -4.78 -10.39
N ILE A 19 10.24 -3.72 -10.72
CA ILE A 19 10.79 -2.78 -9.74
C ILE A 19 10.13 -1.42 -9.94
N ILE A 20 9.56 -0.88 -8.87
CA ILE A 20 9.06 0.50 -8.77
C ILE A 20 10.07 1.25 -7.92
N GLY A 21 10.94 2.02 -8.54
CA GLY A 21 12.00 2.76 -7.88
C GLY A 21 11.53 4.06 -7.24
N ARG A 22 12.42 4.69 -6.47
CA ARG A 22 12.15 5.93 -5.75
C ARG A 22 11.69 7.06 -6.68
N GLU A 23 12.35 7.26 -7.81
CA GLU A 23 11.99 8.26 -8.81
C GLU A 23 10.53 8.09 -9.29
N THR A 24 10.15 6.86 -9.63
CA THR A 24 8.77 6.55 -10.04
C THR A 24 7.76 6.85 -8.91
N ILE A 25 8.12 6.55 -7.66
CA ILE A 25 7.27 6.82 -6.49
C ILE A 25 7.06 8.34 -6.30
N GLU A 26 8.10 9.12 -6.52
CA GLU A 26 8.06 10.59 -6.45
C GLU A 26 7.25 11.20 -7.61
N ASP A 27 7.46 10.71 -8.83
CA ASP A 27 6.72 11.14 -10.02
C ASP A 27 5.22 10.84 -9.92
N LEU A 28 4.85 9.72 -9.28
CA LEU A 28 3.46 9.39 -8.98
C LEU A 28 2.81 10.33 -7.96
N GLY A 29 3.60 11.12 -7.25
CA GLY A 29 3.10 11.93 -6.12
C GLY A 29 2.48 11.08 -5.02
N ALA A 30 2.89 9.82 -4.88
CA ALA A 30 2.31 8.87 -3.96
C ALA A 30 2.41 9.35 -2.51
N THR A 31 1.27 9.49 -1.86
CA THR A 31 1.18 9.92 -0.46
C THR A 31 1.06 8.75 0.49
N THR A 32 0.55 7.62 0.00
CA THR A 32 0.34 6.38 0.75
C THR A 32 0.91 5.19 -0.02
N ILE A 33 1.12 4.08 0.68
CA ILE A 33 1.47 2.81 0.02
C ILE A 33 0.33 2.35 -0.89
N ALA A 34 -0.91 2.64 -0.55
CA ALA A 34 -2.05 2.34 -1.40
C ALA A 34 -1.95 2.99 -2.78
N ASP A 35 -1.43 4.23 -2.86
CA ASP A 35 -1.25 4.93 -4.15
C ASP A 35 -0.20 4.21 -5.02
N ILE A 36 0.88 3.72 -4.41
CA ILE A 36 1.89 2.91 -5.11
C ILE A 36 1.29 1.57 -5.55
N THR A 37 0.54 0.92 -4.67
CA THR A 37 -0.05 -0.40 -4.92
C THR A 37 -1.06 -0.36 -6.08
N ARG A 38 -1.81 0.73 -6.25
CA ARG A 38 -2.73 0.92 -7.40
C ARG A 38 -2.00 0.96 -8.73
N ASN A 39 -0.73 1.35 -8.74
CA ASN A 39 0.11 1.38 -9.94
C ASN A 39 0.84 0.06 -10.23
N ILE A 40 0.66 -0.96 -9.39
CA ILE A 40 1.12 -2.32 -9.71
C ILE A 40 0.14 -2.94 -10.69
N SER A 41 0.58 -3.16 -11.94
CA SER A 41 -0.26 -3.61 -13.05
C SER A 41 -1.02 -4.92 -12.81
N VAL A 42 -0.46 -5.79 -11.98
CA VAL A 42 -1.06 -7.09 -11.62
C VAL A 42 -1.84 -7.07 -10.30
N ASN A 43 -1.96 -5.91 -9.66
CA ASN A 43 -2.78 -5.76 -8.47
C ASN A 43 -4.25 -5.60 -8.86
N ASN A 44 -5.10 -6.53 -8.45
CA ASN A 44 -6.51 -6.56 -8.81
C ASN A 44 -7.36 -7.08 -7.65
N GLY A 45 -8.44 -6.36 -7.33
CA GLY A 45 -9.35 -6.75 -6.27
C GLY A 45 -8.78 -6.57 -4.86
N SER A 46 -7.77 -5.70 -4.70
CA SER A 46 -7.34 -5.27 -3.38
C SER A 46 -8.40 -4.38 -2.72
N GLU A 47 -8.60 -4.53 -1.43
CA GLU A 47 -9.49 -3.69 -0.64
C GLU A 47 -8.74 -2.43 -0.17
N ASN A 48 -8.09 -1.75 -1.11
CA ASN A 48 -7.14 -0.67 -0.85
C ASN A 48 -7.77 0.71 -0.84
N ASN A 49 -9.02 0.80 -0.53
CA ASN A 49 -9.61 2.11 -0.55
C ASN A 49 -9.82 2.60 0.89
N PRO A 50 -8.92 3.42 1.45
CA PRO A 50 -9.17 4.05 2.74
C PRO A 50 -10.46 4.88 2.73
N ASP A 51 -10.95 5.22 1.52
CA ASP A 51 -12.14 6.00 1.27
C ASP A 51 -13.34 5.13 0.86
N SER A 52 -13.20 3.82 0.79
CA SER A 52 -14.30 2.96 0.40
C SER A 52 -15.36 2.91 1.51
N PHE A 53 -16.62 3.04 1.12
CA PHE A 53 -17.79 2.84 1.97
C PHE A 53 -17.96 1.38 2.42
N GLN A 54 -16.92 0.61 2.47
CA GLN A 54 -17.02 -0.74 2.94
C GLN A 54 -17.26 -0.73 4.45
N SER A 55 -18.44 -1.14 4.84
CA SER A 55 -18.83 -1.35 6.22
C SER A 55 -18.13 -2.60 6.74
N GLY A 56 -16.85 -2.50 7.05
CA GLY A 56 -16.07 -3.63 7.51
C GLY A 56 -14.93 -3.22 8.42
N SER A 57 -14.30 -4.20 8.98
CA SER A 57 -13.11 -4.05 9.81
C SER A 57 -11.86 -3.61 9.02
N THR A 58 -11.96 -3.49 7.69
CA THR A 58 -10.86 -3.12 6.77
C THR A 58 -10.80 -1.64 6.45
N GLN A 59 -11.73 -0.84 6.94
CA GLN A 59 -11.74 0.60 6.69
C GLN A 59 -10.46 1.26 7.21
N GLY A 60 -9.79 2.03 6.34
CA GLY A 60 -8.52 2.69 6.67
C GLY A 60 -7.29 1.79 6.57
N LEU A 61 -7.44 0.51 6.26
CA LEU A 61 -6.36 -0.42 5.99
C LEU A 61 -6.01 -0.47 4.50
N SER A 62 -4.80 -0.92 4.19
CA SER A 62 -4.33 -1.10 2.81
C SER A 62 -3.74 -2.49 2.64
N ASN A 63 -4.08 -3.16 1.55
CA ASN A 63 -3.61 -4.49 1.24
C ASN A 63 -3.26 -4.65 -0.24
N VAL A 64 -2.65 -5.78 -0.59
CA VAL A 64 -2.26 -6.11 -1.97
C VAL A 64 -2.90 -7.43 -2.35
N ASN A 65 -3.52 -7.48 -3.54
CA ASN A 65 -4.08 -8.69 -4.11
C ASN A 65 -3.54 -8.90 -5.52
N LEU A 66 -2.44 -9.62 -5.64
CA LEU A 66 -1.85 -9.88 -6.94
C LEU A 66 -2.73 -10.85 -7.74
N ARG A 67 -3.03 -10.47 -8.98
CA ARG A 67 -3.81 -11.26 -9.94
C ARG A 67 -5.22 -11.63 -9.48
N GLY A 68 -5.73 -11.01 -8.41
CA GLY A 68 -7.05 -11.33 -7.85
C GLY A 68 -7.18 -12.72 -7.25
N LEU A 69 -6.07 -13.36 -6.86
CA LEU A 69 -6.05 -14.72 -6.31
C LEU A 69 -6.34 -14.79 -4.80
N GLY A 70 -6.73 -13.67 -4.20
CA GLY A 70 -7.02 -13.54 -2.79
C GLY A 70 -5.87 -12.91 -1.99
N LEU A 71 -6.25 -12.17 -0.95
CA LEU A 71 -5.30 -11.42 -0.13
C LEU A 71 -4.31 -12.32 0.62
N SER A 72 -4.77 -13.48 1.09
CA SER A 72 -3.93 -14.47 1.78
C SER A 72 -2.96 -15.21 0.85
N SER A 73 -3.11 -15.06 -0.47
CA SER A 73 -2.23 -15.68 -1.47
C SER A 73 -1.09 -14.74 -1.92
N THR A 74 -1.11 -13.49 -1.47
CA THR A 74 -0.08 -12.48 -1.76
C THR A 74 0.81 -12.27 -0.55
N LEU A 75 2.07 -12.64 -0.66
CA LEU A 75 3.03 -12.46 0.42
C LEU A 75 3.58 -11.03 0.41
N VAL A 76 3.44 -10.33 1.54
CA VAL A 76 4.03 -9.02 1.75
C VAL A 76 5.28 -9.15 2.62
N LEU A 77 6.38 -8.58 2.13
CA LEU A 77 7.67 -8.52 2.83
C LEU A 77 8.08 -7.07 3.04
N VAL A 78 8.81 -6.83 4.11
CA VAL A 78 9.57 -5.60 4.36
C VAL A 78 11.03 -5.97 4.50
N ASP A 79 11.88 -5.49 3.61
CA ASP A 79 13.30 -5.83 3.55
C ASP A 79 13.57 -7.35 3.52
N GLY A 80 12.73 -8.09 2.78
CA GLY A 80 12.82 -9.54 2.67
C GLY A 80 12.29 -10.31 3.87
N LYS A 81 11.75 -9.65 4.88
CA LYS A 81 11.18 -10.29 6.08
C LYS A 81 9.67 -10.25 6.04
N ARG A 82 9.03 -11.35 6.45
CA ARG A 82 7.57 -11.40 6.61
C ARG A 82 7.10 -10.38 7.61
N ASN A 83 6.05 -9.66 7.27
CA ASN A 83 5.39 -8.71 8.16
C ASN A 83 4.21 -9.38 8.88
N THR A 84 3.81 -8.82 10.01
CA THR A 84 2.67 -9.29 10.80
C THR A 84 1.36 -9.00 10.06
N VAL A 85 0.44 -9.95 10.08
CA VAL A 85 -0.91 -9.75 9.55
C VAL A 85 -1.69 -8.72 10.38
N ALA A 86 -2.59 -8.00 9.73
CA ALA A 86 -3.49 -7.07 10.40
C ALA A 86 -4.39 -7.82 11.39
N ALA A 87 -4.81 -7.12 12.45
CA ALA A 87 -5.78 -7.64 13.42
C ALA A 87 -7.23 -7.59 12.89
N ALA A 88 -7.40 -7.53 11.58
CA ALA A 88 -8.67 -7.50 10.88
C ALA A 88 -8.66 -8.50 9.73
N THR A 89 -9.83 -8.96 9.34
CA THR A 89 -10.02 -9.80 8.17
C THR A 89 -10.67 -9.00 7.04
N ALA A 90 -10.34 -9.37 5.81
CA ALA A 90 -11.00 -8.86 4.63
C ALA A 90 -12.47 -9.28 4.55
N ASN A 91 -13.22 -8.74 3.61
CA ASN A 91 -14.64 -9.05 3.45
C ASN A 91 -14.91 -10.53 3.13
N ASP A 92 -13.95 -11.23 2.53
CA ASP A 92 -13.98 -12.66 2.24
C ASP A 92 -13.46 -13.52 3.40
N GLY A 93 -13.09 -12.91 4.53
CA GLY A 93 -12.49 -13.58 5.68
C GLY A 93 -10.98 -13.83 5.58
N SER A 94 -10.33 -13.41 4.49
CA SER A 94 -8.89 -13.56 4.32
C SER A 94 -8.10 -12.69 5.32
N VAL A 95 -6.94 -13.20 5.73
CA VAL A 95 -5.95 -12.42 6.47
C VAL A 95 -5.01 -11.72 5.49
N PHE A 96 -4.52 -10.54 5.85
CA PHE A 96 -3.62 -9.74 5.02
C PHE A 96 -2.67 -8.91 5.87
N VAL A 97 -1.65 -8.35 5.27
CA VAL A 97 -0.74 -7.39 5.89
C VAL A 97 -1.23 -5.97 5.59
N ASP A 98 -1.38 -5.13 6.62
CA ASP A 98 -1.66 -3.71 6.44
C ASP A 98 -0.39 -2.97 6.01
N THR A 99 -0.37 -2.54 4.75
CA THR A 99 0.76 -1.83 4.17
C THR A 99 0.84 -0.36 4.59
N ASN A 100 -0.21 0.22 5.18
CA ASN A 100 -0.20 1.60 5.69
C ASN A 100 0.78 1.80 6.86
N SER A 101 1.24 0.71 7.47
CA SER A 101 2.28 0.75 8.50
C SER A 101 3.66 1.18 7.97
N ILE A 102 3.85 1.22 6.65
CA ILE A 102 5.13 1.53 6.01
C ILE A 102 5.14 3.01 5.60
N PRO A 103 6.00 3.87 6.18
CA PRO A 103 6.12 5.26 5.74
C PRO A 103 6.68 5.35 4.32
N VAL A 104 5.99 6.03 3.40
CA VAL A 104 6.45 6.19 2.00
C VAL A 104 7.81 6.89 1.93
N ILE A 105 8.09 7.83 2.83
CA ILE A 105 9.38 8.53 2.88
C ILE A 105 10.56 7.60 3.18
N ALA A 106 10.32 6.48 3.87
CA ALA A 106 11.33 5.48 4.19
C ALA A 106 11.55 4.47 3.06
N LEU A 107 10.71 4.51 2.00
CA LEU A 107 10.75 3.51 0.94
C LEU A 107 11.80 3.86 -0.10
N GLU A 108 12.66 2.91 -0.40
CA GLU A 108 13.65 2.97 -1.49
C GLU A 108 13.03 2.52 -2.81
N ARG A 109 12.38 1.35 -2.80
CA ARG A 109 11.71 0.76 -3.94
C ARG A 109 10.73 -0.33 -3.53
N VAL A 110 9.87 -0.72 -4.44
CA VAL A 110 9.00 -1.90 -4.32
C VAL A 110 9.40 -2.92 -5.36
N GLU A 111 9.59 -4.16 -4.94
CA GLU A 111 9.89 -5.30 -5.81
C GLU A 111 8.67 -6.22 -5.86
N VAL A 112 8.16 -6.51 -7.05
CA VAL A 112 7.00 -7.37 -7.27
C VAL A 112 7.42 -8.59 -8.06
N LEU A 113 7.31 -9.77 -7.45
CA LEU A 113 7.57 -11.06 -8.06
C LEU A 113 6.25 -11.80 -8.25
N THR A 114 5.87 -12.06 -9.49
CA THR A 114 4.58 -12.68 -9.83
C THR A 114 4.66 -14.17 -10.12
N GLU A 115 5.85 -14.68 -10.43
CA GLU A 115 6.04 -16.08 -10.85
C GLU A 115 7.09 -16.80 -10.00
N GLY A 116 6.93 -18.09 -9.80
CA GLY A 116 7.90 -18.91 -9.08
C GLY A 116 8.03 -18.61 -7.57
N ALA A 117 7.25 -17.67 -7.04
CA ALA A 117 7.40 -17.22 -5.66
C ALA A 117 7.08 -18.32 -4.64
N ALA A 118 6.08 -19.15 -4.91
CA ALA A 118 5.68 -20.23 -4.01
C ALA A 118 6.78 -21.28 -3.77
N SER A 119 7.67 -21.50 -4.74
CA SER A 119 8.79 -22.44 -4.58
C SER A 119 9.83 -21.96 -3.55
N VAL A 120 9.94 -20.65 -3.36
CA VAL A 120 10.89 -20.03 -2.43
C VAL A 120 10.22 -19.68 -1.09
N TYR A 121 9.00 -19.16 -1.15
CA TYR A 121 8.33 -18.53 0.00
C TYR A 121 7.14 -19.35 0.56
N GLY A 122 6.73 -20.42 -0.12
CA GLY A 122 5.65 -21.30 0.33
C GLY A 122 4.27 -20.85 -0.16
N SER A 123 3.22 -21.42 0.46
CA SER A 123 1.82 -21.29 0.05
C SER A 123 1.28 -19.86 0.05
N ASP A 124 1.80 -19.00 0.92
CA ASP A 124 1.34 -17.62 1.04
C ASP A 124 1.76 -16.74 -0.15
N ALA A 125 2.64 -17.25 -1.01
CA ALA A 125 3.17 -16.56 -2.17
C ALA A 125 2.67 -17.15 -3.52
N VAL A 126 1.53 -17.81 -3.54
CA VAL A 126 0.96 -18.42 -4.77
C VAL A 126 0.60 -17.34 -5.78
N ALA A 127 0.03 -16.22 -5.35
CA ALA A 127 -0.25 -15.06 -6.20
C ALA A 127 1.01 -14.25 -6.52
N GLY A 128 2.02 -14.31 -5.67
CA GLY A 128 3.27 -13.58 -5.81
C GLY A 128 3.74 -12.98 -4.50
N VAL A 129 4.82 -12.19 -4.60
CA VAL A 129 5.44 -11.49 -3.48
C VAL A 129 5.54 -10.01 -3.79
N VAL A 130 5.20 -9.17 -2.83
CA VAL A 130 5.50 -7.73 -2.85
C VAL A 130 6.47 -7.44 -1.71
N ASN A 131 7.66 -6.97 -2.05
CA ASN A 131 8.71 -6.68 -1.09
C ASN A 131 9.00 -5.18 -1.08
N TYR A 132 8.75 -4.55 0.04
CA TYR A 132 9.03 -3.14 0.29
C TYR A 132 10.43 -3.00 0.83
N ILE A 133 11.32 -2.39 0.05
CA ILE A 133 12.73 -2.17 0.42
C ILE A 133 12.87 -0.77 1.02
N LEU A 134 13.40 -0.70 2.22
CA LEU A 134 13.57 0.55 2.95
C LEU A 134 14.96 1.17 2.70
N ARG A 135 15.05 2.48 2.86
CA ARG A 135 16.27 3.31 2.74
C ARG A 135 17.19 3.11 3.96
N ARG A 136 17.80 1.95 4.05
CA ARG A 136 18.61 1.57 5.23
C ARG A 136 19.93 2.31 5.34
N ASP A 137 20.49 2.72 4.20
CA ASP A 137 21.80 3.37 4.11
C ASP A 137 21.66 4.90 3.93
N PHE A 138 20.49 5.43 4.28
CA PHE A 138 20.24 6.87 4.18
C PHE A 138 21.07 7.63 5.20
N THR A 139 21.77 8.68 4.73
CA THR A 139 22.50 9.63 5.58
C THR A 139 22.03 11.04 5.28
N GLY A 140 21.76 11.82 6.33
CA GLY A 140 21.23 13.17 6.23
C GLY A 140 19.84 13.31 6.82
N ALA A 141 19.11 14.35 6.41
CA ALA A 141 17.75 14.64 6.83
C ALA A 141 16.91 15.08 5.64
N GLU A 142 15.70 14.55 5.53
CA GLU A 142 14.71 14.92 4.53
C GLU A 142 13.36 15.14 5.21
N VAL A 143 12.65 16.19 4.82
CA VAL A 143 11.32 16.52 5.32
C VAL A 143 10.40 16.69 4.12
N VAL A 144 9.22 16.08 4.19
CA VAL A 144 8.18 16.21 3.18
C VAL A 144 6.93 16.77 3.84
N VAL A 145 6.39 17.83 3.25
CA VAL A 145 5.08 18.39 3.61
C VAL A 145 4.30 18.57 2.32
N SER A 146 3.11 18.01 2.26
CA SER A 146 2.23 18.16 1.09
C SER A 146 0.79 18.34 1.53
N GLN A 147 0.06 19.10 0.73
CA GLN A 147 -1.38 19.27 0.85
C GLN A 147 -2.00 18.96 -0.51
N GLN A 148 -3.03 18.15 -0.52
CA GLN A 148 -3.80 17.81 -1.72
C GLN A 148 -5.26 18.10 -1.43
N GLU A 149 -5.95 18.64 -2.43
CA GLU A 149 -7.39 18.85 -2.42
C GLU A 149 -8.01 18.03 -3.54
N ALA A 150 -9.11 17.34 -3.24
CA ALA A 150 -9.92 16.69 -4.25
C ALA A 150 -11.01 17.67 -4.73
N ASP A 151 -11.17 17.78 -6.06
CA ASP A 151 -12.20 18.64 -6.67
C ASP A 151 -13.62 18.26 -6.25
N LEU A 152 -13.85 17.00 -5.94
CA LEU A 152 -15.12 16.46 -5.49
C LEU A 152 -15.18 16.44 -3.95
N GLY A 153 -15.97 17.34 -3.38
CA GLY A 153 -16.36 17.26 -1.97
C GLY A 153 -15.44 17.94 -0.98
N SER A 154 -14.50 18.78 -1.43
CA SER A 154 -13.59 19.55 -0.54
C SER A 154 -12.80 18.67 0.44
N GLN A 155 -12.45 17.45 0.03
CA GLN A 155 -11.55 16.61 0.81
C GLN A 155 -10.15 17.20 0.75
N THR A 156 -9.53 17.34 1.90
CA THR A 156 -8.15 17.82 2.02
C THR A 156 -7.31 16.75 2.71
N ASP A 157 -6.20 16.40 2.07
CA ASP A 157 -5.16 15.52 2.61
C ASP A 157 -3.96 16.36 3.00
N ASN A 158 -3.63 16.41 4.27
CA ASN A 158 -2.42 17.03 4.78
C ASN A 158 -1.45 15.94 5.18
N ARG A 159 -0.26 15.95 4.60
CA ARG A 159 0.80 15.02 4.90
C ARG A 159 2.03 15.72 5.43
N ALA A 160 2.61 15.17 6.48
CA ALA A 160 3.93 15.53 6.96
C ALA A 160 4.75 14.26 7.22
N GLY A 161 6.02 14.30 6.86
CA GLY A 161 6.92 13.18 7.13
C GLY A 161 8.36 13.65 7.21
N PHE A 162 9.19 12.89 7.90
CA PHE A 162 10.64 13.10 7.90
C PHE A 162 11.38 11.78 7.92
N ILE A 163 12.59 11.81 7.41
CA ILE A 163 13.56 10.73 7.55
C ILE A 163 14.90 11.35 7.94
N VAL A 164 15.55 10.76 8.94
CA VAL A 164 16.89 11.16 9.40
C VAL A 164 17.73 9.92 9.48
N GLY A 165 18.94 9.98 8.96
CA GLY A 165 19.88 8.88 8.99
C GLY A 165 21.30 9.34 9.28
N THR A 166 22.03 8.50 9.97
CA THR A 166 23.47 8.72 10.27
C THR A 166 24.21 7.41 10.30
N GLU A 167 25.48 7.47 9.95
CA GLU A 167 26.42 6.35 10.08
C GLU A 167 27.30 6.56 11.31
N ILE A 168 27.37 5.54 12.17
CA ILE A 168 28.22 5.55 13.35
C ILE A 168 29.09 4.28 13.32
N GLY A 169 30.35 4.44 12.97
CA GLY A 169 31.26 3.31 12.73
C GLY A 169 30.78 2.50 11.53
N ASN A 170 30.47 1.22 11.73
CA ASN A 170 29.95 0.33 10.67
C ASN A 170 28.43 0.13 10.73
N ASN A 171 27.71 0.95 11.50
CA ASN A 171 26.27 0.80 11.67
C ASN A 171 25.54 2.03 11.14
N ASN A 172 24.48 1.79 10.39
CA ASN A 172 23.56 2.82 9.93
C ASN A 172 22.33 2.88 10.84
N PHE A 173 21.98 4.09 11.26
CA PHE A 173 20.78 4.37 12.03
C PHE A 173 19.87 5.26 11.21
N VAL A 174 18.67 4.77 10.91
CA VAL A 174 17.66 5.52 10.14
C VAL A 174 16.37 5.56 10.95
N LEU A 175 15.83 6.77 11.13
CA LEU A 175 14.53 7.01 11.72
C LEU A 175 13.65 7.69 10.69
N ALA A 176 12.46 7.14 10.45
CA ALA A 176 11.46 7.72 9.59
C ALA A 176 10.11 7.82 10.29
N TYR A 177 9.38 8.89 10.01
CA TYR A 177 8.03 9.12 10.50
C TYR A 177 7.18 9.74 9.41
N SER A 178 5.93 9.35 9.34
CA SER A 178 4.93 10.01 8.48
C SER A 178 3.59 10.11 9.20
N LYS A 179 2.87 11.19 8.90
CA LYS A 179 1.51 11.43 9.34
C LYS A 179 0.68 11.88 8.15
N LEU A 180 -0.50 11.31 8.00
CA LEU A 180 -1.51 11.72 7.05
C LEU A 180 -2.76 12.11 7.84
N ASP A 181 -3.23 13.34 7.64
CA ASP A 181 -4.52 13.81 8.11
C ASP A 181 -5.43 14.02 6.90
N ARG A 182 -6.49 13.24 6.83
CA ARG A 182 -7.47 13.28 5.75
C ARG A 182 -8.82 13.76 6.28
N SER A 183 -9.37 14.81 5.66
CA SER A 183 -10.71 15.27 6.01
C SER A 183 -11.77 14.31 5.43
N PRO A 184 -12.89 14.10 6.13
CA PRO A 184 -13.97 13.26 5.61
C PRO A 184 -14.69 13.93 4.42
N ILE A 185 -15.13 13.11 3.47
CA ILE A 185 -16.08 13.55 2.44
C ILE A 185 -17.48 13.18 2.91
N PRO A 186 -18.38 14.15 3.17
CA PRO A 186 -19.76 13.82 3.45
C PRO A 186 -20.41 13.20 2.22
N GLY A 187 -21.16 12.12 2.38
CA GLY A 187 -21.83 11.43 1.26
C GLY A 187 -22.74 12.33 0.44
N THR A 188 -23.25 13.41 1.04
CA THR A 188 -24.05 14.45 0.37
C THR A 188 -23.27 15.30 -0.63
N ALA A 189 -21.96 15.33 -0.55
CA ALA A 189 -21.11 16.06 -1.50
C ALA A 189 -20.98 15.35 -2.87
N ILE A 190 -21.30 14.06 -2.94
CA ILE A 190 -21.23 13.26 -4.16
C ILE A 190 -22.64 13.19 -4.75
N SER A 191 -22.88 13.97 -5.82
CA SER A 191 -24.20 14.09 -6.47
C SER A 191 -24.79 12.76 -6.94
N GLN A 192 -23.95 11.79 -7.26
CA GLN A 192 -24.37 10.44 -7.68
C GLN A 192 -24.99 9.63 -6.53
N TYR A 193 -24.59 9.85 -5.29
CA TYR A 193 -25.20 9.22 -4.12
C TYR A 193 -26.56 9.82 -3.79
N ASN A 194 -26.77 11.09 -4.10
CA ASN A 194 -28.08 11.76 -3.89
C ASN A 194 -29.15 11.33 -4.89
N GLN A 195 -28.77 10.78 -6.06
CA GLN A 195 -29.73 10.40 -7.10
C GLN A 195 -30.32 9.00 -6.93
N PHE A 196 -29.66 8.09 -6.26
CA PHE A 196 -30.05 6.68 -6.31
C PHE A 196 -30.47 6.07 -4.98
N GLY A 197 -30.26 6.72 -3.83
CA GLY A 197 -30.77 6.28 -2.52
C GLY A 197 -30.44 4.83 -2.10
N SER A 198 -29.71 4.09 -2.93
CA SER A 198 -29.32 2.72 -2.69
C SER A 198 -27.86 2.48 -3.10
N SER A 199 -27.07 1.90 -2.22
CA SER A 199 -25.78 1.39 -2.61
C SER A 199 -25.97 0.06 -3.34
N GLY A 200 -25.23 -0.19 -4.42
CA GLY A 200 -25.25 -1.47 -5.14
C GLY A 200 -24.83 -2.69 -4.30
N PHE A 201 -24.50 -2.50 -3.03
CA PHE A 201 -24.10 -3.52 -2.07
C PHE A 201 -25.14 -3.82 -0.99
N GLY A 202 -26.41 -3.48 -1.24
CA GLY A 202 -27.54 -3.98 -0.43
C GLY A 202 -27.86 -3.22 0.85
N ASN A 203 -27.13 -2.17 1.22
CA ASN A 203 -27.55 -1.27 2.29
C ASN A 203 -28.37 -0.13 1.70
N SER A 204 -29.68 -0.30 1.68
CA SER A 204 -30.61 0.74 1.31
C SER A 204 -30.63 1.82 2.39
N PHE A 205 -29.96 2.94 2.17
CA PHE A 205 -30.29 4.15 2.88
C PHE A 205 -31.53 4.76 2.22
N LEU A 206 -32.68 4.52 2.79
CA LEU A 206 -33.88 5.25 2.42
C LEU A 206 -33.71 6.68 2.93
N VAL A 207 -33.28 7.57 2.06
CA VAL A 207 -33.40 9.01 2.31
C VAL A 207 -34.82 9.38 1.93
N PHE A 208 -35.68 9.57 2.94
CA PHE A 208 -36.95 10.17 2.71
C PHE A 208 -36.74 11.67 2.44
N PRO A 209 -37.20 12.19 1.32
CA PRO A 209 -37.19 13.64 1.11
C PRO A 209 -38.05 14.32 2.20
N PRO A 210 -37.71 15.57 2.57
CA PRO A 210 -38.47 16.34 3.54
C PRO A 210 -39.90 16.60 3.13
#